data_23d7863cfe2a8748d2c348c5f170c9d2
#
_entry.id   23d7863cfe2a8748d2c348c5f170c9d2
#
_cell.length_a   1.000
_cell.length_b   1.000
_cell.length_c   1.000
_cell.angle_alpha   90.00
_cell.angle_beta   90.00
_cell.angle_gamma   90.00
#
_symmetry.space_group_name_H-M   'P 1'
#
loop_
_entity.id
_entity.type
_entity.pdbx_description
1 polymer ?
#
loop_
_entity_poly.entity_id
_entity_poly.type
_entity_poly.pdbx_seq_one_letter_code
_entity_poly.pdbx_strand_id
1 'polypeptide(L)'
;MTKSEKREQLIRQNLRNVRFDDLDLLLRSYDFLPAQKGSHVTYEHATYDDQRVTVVKPHGGATHVKPVYVLGALLVIDIVQARIAEEKNAAKD
;
A
#
# COMPACT_ATOMS: atom_id res chain seq x y z
N MET A 1 -3.05 5.08 -19.68
CA MET A 1 -2.74 4.93 -18.24
C MET A 1 -3.92 5.45 -17.42
N THR A 2 -4.38 4.64 -16.47
CA THR A 2 -5.47 5.04 -15.57
C THR A 2 -4.96 6.00 -14.48
N LYS A 3 -5.90 6.64 -13.76
CA LYS A 3 -5.54 7.49 -12.62
C LYS A 3 -4.83 6.68 -11.53
N SER A 4 -5.26 5.44 -11.29
CA SER A 4 -4.64 4.56 -10.30
C SER A 4 -3.21 4.19 -10.67
N GLU A 5 -2.98 3.86 -11.92
CA GLU A 5 -1.63 3.52 -12.40
C GLU A 5 -0.69 4.72 -12.31
N LYS A 6 -1.19 5.90 -12.67
CA LYS A 6 -0.41 7.14 -12.58
C LYS A 6 -0.07 7.48 -11.13
N ARG A 7 -1.02 7.30 -10.22
CA ARG A 7 -0.80 7.53 -8.78
C ARG A 7 0.30 6.61 -8.26
N GLU A 8 0.22 5.32 -8.59
CA GLU A 8 1.24 4.36 -8.16
C GLU A 8 2.61 4.72 -8.70
N GLN A 9 2.69 5.09 -9.97
CA GLN A 9 3.93 5.48 -10.61
C GLN A 9 4.57 6.67 -9.89
N LEU A 10 3.77 7.70 -9.58
CA LEU A 10 4.26 8.89 -8.88
C LEU A 10 4.75 8.55 -7.46
N ILE A 11 4.04 7.68 -6.75
CA ILE A 11 4.46 7.24 -5.42
C ILE A 11 5.80 6.50 -5.49
N ARG A 12 5.95 5.58 -6.44
CA ARG A 12 7.18 4.80 -6.60
C ARG A 12 8.37 5.66 -7.02
N GLN A 13 8.12 6.73 -7.77
CA GLN A 13 9.18 7.63 -8.24
C GLN A 13 9.72 8.55 -7.16
N ASN A 14 8.90 8.88 -6.14
CA ASN A 14 9.32 9.80 -5.09
C ASN A 14 8.68 9.44 -3.75
N LEU A 15 9.35 8.60 -2.99
CA LEU A 15 8.86 8.11 -1.69
C LEU A 15 8.74 9.22 -0.63
N ARG A 16 9.40 10.36 -0.85
CA ARG A 16 9.39 11.47 0.11
C ARG A 16 8.24 12.44 -0.13
N ASN A 17 7.54 12.31 -1.25
CA ASN A 17 6.47 13.24 -1.63
C ASN A 17 5.14 12.50 -1.73
N VAL A 18 4.76 11.76 -0.69
CA VAL A 18 3.55 10.94 -0.70
C VAL A 18 2.61 11.41 0.41
N ARG A 19 1.40 11.82 0.01
CA ARG A 19 0.36 12.17 0.96
C ARG A 19 -0.35 10.90 1.43
N PHE A 20 -0.84 10.93 2.66
CA PHE A 20 -1.52 9.77 3.24
C PHE A 20 -2.69 9.31 2.38
N ASP A 21 -3.51 10.25 1.89
CA ASP A 21 -4.69 9.90 1.08
C ASP A 21 -4.31 9.13 -0.19
N ASP A 22 -3.21 9.50 -0.83
CA ASP A 22 -2.74 8.81 -2.03
C ASP A 22 -2.27 7.39 -1.72
N LEU A 23 -1.56 7.23 -0.60
CA LEU A 23 -1.10 5.90 -0.17
C LEU A 23 -2.27 5.02 0.25
N ASP A 24 -3.26 5.60 0.94
CA ASP A 24 -4.48 4.91 1.32
C ASP A 24 -5.23 4.37 0.09
N LEU A 25 -5.41 5.23 -0.91
CA LEU A 25 -6.07 4.82 -2.15
C LEU A 25 -5.29 3.73 -2.88
N LEU A 26 -3.96 3.83 -2.89
CA LEU A 26 -3.12 2.81 -3.51
C LEU A 26 -3.31 1.46 -2.82
N LEU A 27 -3.22 1.42 -1.50
CA LEU A 27 -3.38 0.18 -0.73
C LEU A 27 -4.76 -0.42 -0.92
N ARG A 28 -5.81 0.40 -0.89
CA ARG A 28 -7.18 -0.07 -1.13
C ARG A 28 -7.36 -0.63 -2.53
N SER A 29 -6.69 -0.06 -3.52
CA SER A 29 -6.78 -0.54 -4.91
C SER A 29 -6.19 -1.94 -5.07
N TYR A 30 -5.37 -2.38 -4.13
CA TYR A 30 -4.80 -3.73 -4.08
C TYR A 30 -5.46 -4.61 -3.02
N ASP A 31 -6.69 -4.26 -2.61
CA ASP A 31 -7.52 -5.02 -1.67
C ASP A 31 -6.99 -5.06 -0.24
N PHE A 32 -6.22 -4.06 0.16
CA PHE A 32 -5.84 -3.86 1.55
C PHE A 32 -6.90 -3.02 2.25
N LEU A 33 -7.37 -3.49 3.40
CA LEU A 33 -8.42 -2.85 4.17
C LEU A 33 -7.85 -2.23 5.45
N PRO A 34 -8.18 -0.97 5.74
CA PRO A 34 -7.61 -0.26 6.88
C PRO A 34 -8.37 -0.52 8.18
N ALA A 35 -7.61 -0.54 9.27
CA ALA A 35 -8.14 -0.47 10.63
C ALA A 35 -7.32 0.60 11.36
N GLN A 36 -7.96 1.68 11.77
CA GLN A 36 -7.28 2.82 12.37
C GLN A 36 -7.35 2.81 13.88
N LYS A 37 -6.20 3.07 14.51
CA LYS A 37 -6.12 3.28 15.96
C LYS A 37 -5.23 4.50 16.19
N GLY A 38 -5.83 5.64 16.56
CA GLY A 38 -5.11 6.90 16.65
C GLY A 38 -4.53 7.30 15.31
N SER A 39 -3.24 7.60 15.26
CA SER A 39 -2.55 7.93 14.01
C SER A 39 -2.01 6.72 13.28
N HIS A 40 -2.15 5.51 13.85
CA HIS A 40 -1.69 4.28 13.23
C HIS A 40 -2.82 3.64 12.43
N VAL A 41 -2.57 3.36 11.16
CA VAL A 41 -3.53 2.67 10.29
C VAL A 41 -2.88 1.38 9.83
N THR A 42 -3.48 0.26 10.21
CA THR A 42 -3.01 -1.06 9.79
C THR A 42 -3.84 -1.54 8.61
N TYR A 43 -3.17 -1.88 7.54
CA TYR A 43 -3.80 -2.41 6.33
C TYR A 43 -3.55 -3.90 6.26
N GLU A 44 -4.64 -4.66 6.15
CA GLU A 44 -4.57 -6.12 6.03
C GLU A 44 -5.20 -6.52 4.71
N HIS A 45 -4.54 -7.42 3.97
CA HIS A 45 -5.09 -7.86 2.70
C HIS A 45 -6.34 -8.71 2.90
N ALA A 46 -7.35 -8.48 2.06
CA ALA A 46 -8.66 -9.13 2.20
C ALA A 46 -8.58 -10.65 2.03
N THR A 47 -7.67 -11.15 1.21
CA THR A 47 -7.49 -12.57 0.93
C THR A 47 -6.29 -13.16 1.69
N TYR A 48 -5.16 -12.46 1.64
CA TYR A 48 -3.90 -12.90 2.27
C TYR A 48 -3.73 -12.17 3.60
N ASP A 49 -4.45 -12.62 4.63
CA ASP A 49 -4.52 -11.93 5.92
C ASP A 49 -3.22 -11.94 6.72
N ASP A 50 -2.24 -12.75 6.32
CA ASP A 50 -0.89 -12.71 6.87
C ASP A 50 -0.07 -11.53 6.33
N GLN A 51 -0.57 -10.84 5.30
CA GLN A 51 0.09 -9.68 4.71
C GLN A 51 -0.53 -8.40 5.25
N ARG A 52 0.25 -7.70 6.07
CA ARG A 52 -0.17 -6.47 6.76
C ARG A 52 0.93 -5.42 6.70
N VAL A 53 0.51 -4.17 6.77
CA VAL A 53 1.44 -3.05 6.90
C VAL A 53 0.79 -1.96 7.74
N THR A 54 1.57 -1.35 8.62
CA THR A 54 1.11 -0.21 9.41
C THR A 54 1.70 1.08 8.83
N VAL A 55 0.83 2.06 8.62
CA VAL A 55 1.21 3.38 8.16
C VAL A 55 0.83 4.39 9.23
N VAL A 56 1.77 5.21 9.64
CA VAL A 56 1.50 6.28 10.60
C VAL A 56 1.13 7.54 9.84
N LYS A 57 -0.04 8.10 10.15
CA LYS A 57 -0.49 9.36 9.53
C LYS A 57 0.43 10.50 9.91
N PRO A 58 0.71 11.41 8.98
CA PRO A 58 1.46 12.62 9.31
C PRO A 58 0.73 13.43 10.36
N HIS A 59 1.48 14.03 11.29
CA HIS A 59 0.91 14.90 12.31
C HIS A 59 1.93 15.99 12.69
N GLY A 60 1.53 16.92 13.55
CA GLY A 60 2.43 17.98 14.00
C GLY A 60 2.87 18.91 12.89
N GLY A 61 2.00 19.20 11.91
CA GLY A 61 2.29 20.07 10.78
C GLY A 61 2.90 19.36 9.57
N ALA A 62 3.25 18.09 9.69
CA ALA A 62 3.76 17.31 8.56
C ALA A 62 2.61 17.00 7.58
N THR A 63 2.89 17.03 6.28
CA THR A 63 1.90 16.79 5.23
C THR A 63 2.13 15.49 4.48
N HIS A 64 3.30 14.88 4.63
CA HIS A 64 3.69 13.70 3.88
C HIS A 64 3.97 12.52 4.81
N VAL A 65 3.66 11.33 4.33
CA VAL A 65 3.96 10.08 5.02
C VAL A 65 5.48 9.87 5.01
N LYS A 66 6.02 9.38 6.13
CA LYS A 66 7.47 9.09 6.18
C LYS A 66 7.81 8.00 5.16
N PRO A 67 8.94 8.13 4.44
CA PRO A 67 9.32 7.18 3.39
C PRO A 67 9.38 5.73 3.85
N VAL A 68 9.73 5.46 5.09
CA VAL A 68 9.79 4.09 5.62
C VAL A 68 8.42 3.40 5.55
N TYR A 69 7.34 4.15 5.78
CA TYR A 69 5.98 3.58 5.70
C TYR A 69 5.55 3.40 4.25
N VAL A 70 5.94 4.32 3.38
CA VAL A 70 5.66 4.20 1.94
C VAL A 70 6.35 2.95 1.37
N LEU A 71 7.62 2.77 1.72
CA LEU A 71 8.39 1.60 1.28
C LEU A 71 7.77 0.30 1.78
N GLY A 72 7.35 0.27 3.06
CA GLY A 72 6.67 -0.90 3.63
C GLY A 72 5.38 -1.24 2.89
N ALA A 73 4.59 -0.22 2.55
CA ALA A 73 3.35 -0.42 1.79
C ALA A 73 3.62 -1.00 0.40
N LEU A 74 4.60 -0.45 -0.31
CA LEU A 74 4.97 -0.94 -1.63
C LEU A 74 5.47 -2.39 -1.57
N LEU A 75 6.21 -2.74 -0.53
CA LEU A 75 6.73 -4.08 -0.35
C LEU A 75 5.62 -5.12 -0.19
N VAL A 76 4.61 -4.85 0.67
CA VAL A 76 3.51 -5.80 0.86
C VAL A 76 2.65 -5.90 -0.39
N ILE A 77 2.48 -4.81 -1.13
CA ILE A 77 1.77 -4.84 -2.41
C ILE A 77 2.51 -5.79 -3.38
N ASP A 78 3.82 -5.65 -3.49
CA ASP A 78 4.61 -6.49 -4.40
C ASP A 78 4.58 -7.96 -3.99
N ILE A 79 4.63 -8.25 -2.68
CA ILE A 79 4.52 -9.63 -2.18
C ILE A 79 3.18 -10.25 -2.56
N VAL A 80 2.08 -9.52 -2.34
CA VAL A 80 0.74 -10.03 -2.67
C VAL A 80 0.60 -10.24 -4.18
N GLN A 81 1.09 -9.31 -4.99
CA GLN A 81 1.00 -9.44 -6.44
C GLN A 81 1.81 -10.64 -6.94
N ALA A 82 2.96 -10.92 -6.34
CA ALA A 82 3.75 -12.11 -6.67
C ALA A 82 3.01 -13.40 -6.31
N ARG A 83 2.33 -13.43 -5.15
CA ARG A 83 1.53 -14.61 -4.75
C ARG A 83 0.36 -14.85 -5.71
N ILE A 84 -0.32 -13.78 -6.10
CA ILE A 84 -1.43 -13.89 -7.07
C ILE A 84 -0.93 -14.45 -8.40
N ALA A 85 0.22 -13.96 -8.88
CA ALA A 85 0.80 -14.43 -10.12
C ALA A 85 1.20 -15.92 -10.05
N GLU A 86 1.79 -16.34 -8.93
CA GLU A 86 2.15 -17.74 -8.70
C GLU A 86 0.93 -18.67 -8.70
N GLU A 87 -0.14 -18.25 -8.02
CA GLU A 87 -1.38 -19.03 -7.96
C GLU A 87 -2.03 -19.16 -9.33
N LYS A 88 -2.02 -18.09 -10.12
CA LYS A 88 -2.54 -18.14 -11.49
C LYS A 88 -1.73 -19.09 -12.36
N ASN A 89 -0.42 -19.08 -12.22
CA ASN A 89 0.45 -19.98 -12.99
C ASN A 89 0.24 -21.43 -12.58
N ALA A 90 0.10 -21.71 -11.28
CA ALA A 90 -0.19 -23.05 -10.79
C ALA A 90 -1.55 -23.57 -11.29
N ALA A 91 -2.55 -22.69 -11.39
CA ALA A 91 -3.89 -23.06 -11.83
C ALA A 91 -3.96 -23.39 -13.33
N LYS A 92 -2.95 -23.02 -14.11
CA LYS A 92 -2.92 -23.31 -15.57
C LYS A 92 -2.42 -24.71 -15.90
N ASP A 93 -1.80 -25.37 -14.95
CA ASP A 93 -1.28 -26.73 -15.16
C ASP A 93 -2.37 -27.83 -14.90
#